data_3e8ea6bc5ae6e9bec7e9ad38e8a618e5
#
_entry.id   3e8ea6bc5ae6e9bec7e9ad38e8a618e5
#
_cell.length_a   1.000
_cell.length_b   1.000
_cell.length_c   1.000
_cell.angle_alpha   90.00
_cell.angle_beta   90.00
_cell.angle_gamma   90.00
#
_symmetry.space_group_name_H-M   'P 1'
#
loop_
_entity.id
_entity.type
_entity.pdbx_description
1 polymer ?
#
loop_
_entity_poly.entity_id
_entity_poly.type
_entity_poly.pdbx_seq_one_letter_code
_entity_poly.pdbx_strand_id
1 'polypeptide(L)'
;MPDYAKKNLSEVEDSAVKHGFSETQIARFAGGDLGCERIGLALEGVKPGRRQAFGHRHEEDEEVYVILQGEGRMRLGEDLIEVGPLDAIRVAPGIMRAFEAGPDGLELLAFGTHHEGDGEIDPGFWED
;
A
#
# COMPACT_ATOMS: atom_id res chain seq x y z
N MET A 1 -8.71 -17.38 23.02
CA MET A 1 -7.86 -16.65 22.04
C MET A 1 -6.65 -16.08 22.76
N PRO A 2 -5.46 -16.31 22.25
CA PRO A 2 -4.29 -15.60 22.78
C PRO A 2 -4.42 -14.10 22.55
N ASP A 3 -3.81 -13.33 23.45
CA ASP A 3 -3.83 -11.87 23.34
C ASP A 3 -2.83 -11.33 22.30
N TYR A 4 -2.16 -12.22 21.59
CA TYR A 4 -1.20 -11.84 20.56
C TYR A 4 -1.24 -12.85 19.42
N ALA A 5 -0.77 -12.42 18.26
CA ALA A 5 -0.61 -13.27 17.09
C ALA A 5 0.68 -12.88 16.34
N LYS A 6 1.27 -13.85 15.67
CA LYS A 6 2.46 -13.64 14.85
C LYS A 6 2.24 -14.22 13.47
N LYS A 7 2.60 -13.47 12.46
CA LYS A 7 2.56 -13.94 11.07
C LYS A 7 3.74 -13.38 10.30
N ASN A 8 4.44 -14.20 9.57
CA ASN A 8 5.45 -13.70 8.64
C ASN A 8 4.72 -13.12 7.44
N LEU A 9 4.98 -11.87 7.10
CA LEU A 9 4.27 -11.18 6.03
C LEU A 9 4.50 -11.80 4.66
N SER A 10 5.65 -12.46 4.45
CA SER A 10 5.94 -13.16 3.19
C SER A 10 5.02 -14.35 2.95
N GLU A 11 4.35 -14.84 3.99
CA GLU A 11 3.42 -15.98 3.91
C GLU A 11 1.96 -15.55 3.76
N VAL A 12 1.68 -14.25 3.81
CA VAL A 12 0.34 -13.70 3.58
C VAL A 12 0.02 -13.76 2.10
N GLU A 13 -1.21 -14.13 1.75
CA GLU A 13 -1.66 -14.19 0.36
C GLU A 13 -1.43 -12.85 -0.36
N ASP A 14 -0.85 -12.92 -1.57
CA ASP A 14 -0.70 -11.74 -2.42
C ASP A 14 -2.01 -11.50 -3.19
N SER A 15 -2.79 -10.52 -2.75
CA SER A 15 -4.07 -10.23 -3.37
C SER A 15 -3.94 -9.63 -4.77
N ALA A 16 -2.76 -9.09 -5.13
CA ALA A 16 -2.54 -8.60 -6.49
C ALA A 16 -2.61 -9.75 -7.51
N VAL A 17 -2.09 -10.92 -7.16
CA VAL A 17 -2.22 -12.12 -8.01
C VAL A 17 -3.69 -12.49 -8.18
N LYS A 18 -4.43 -12.52 -7.08
CA LYS A 18 -5.84 -12.88 -7.08
C LYS A 18 -6.69 -11.95 -7.95
N HIS A 19 -6.36 -10.68 -7.99
CA HIS A 19 -7.12 -9.65 -8.72
C HIS A 19 -6.53 -9.27 -10.08
N GLY A 20 -5.47 -9.97 -10.54
CA GLY A 20 -4.92 -9.75 -11.87
C GLY A 20 -3.93 -8.59 -11.99
N PHE A 21 -3.33 -8.15 -10.89
CA PHE A 21 -2.39 -7.03 -10.90
C PHE A 21 -0.93 -7.44 -10.66
N SER A 22 -0.62 -8.74 -10.76
CA SER A 22 0.72 -9.25 -10.44
C SER A 22 1.84 -8.72 -11.32
N GLU A 23 1.52 -8.17 -12.51
CA GLU A 23 2.55 -7.60 -13.37
C GLU A 23 3.08 -6.27 -12.85
N THR A 24 2.29 -5.55 -12.07
CA THR A 24 2.66 -4.23 -11.59
C THR A 24 3.00 -4.19 -10.11
N GLN A 25 2.39 -5.04 -9.28
CA GLN A 25 2.43 -4.86 -7.84
C GLN A 25 2.24 -6.14 -7.04
N ILE A 26 2.54 -6.02 -5.75
CA ILE A 26 2.33 -7.04 -4.72
C ILE A 26 1.52 -6.38 -3.60
N ALA A 27 0.55 -7.10 -3.05
CA ALA A 27 -0.24 -6.59 -1.93
C ALA A 27 -0.62 -7.73 -0.98
N ARG A 28 -0.03 -7.73 0.21
CA ARG A 28 -0.22 -8.76 1.23
C ARG A 28 -0.87 -8.12 2.46
N PHE A 29 -2.20 -8.22 2.54
CA PHE A 29 -2.97 -7.64 3.62
C PHE A 29 -3.00 -8.60 4.81
N ALA A 30 -2.36 -8.20 5.91
CA ALA A 30 -2.12 -9.06 7.05
C ALA A 30 -3.08 -8.85 8.23
N GLY A 31 -3.92 -7.84 8.18
CA GLY A 31 -4.82 -7.53 9.29
C GLY A 31 -5.69 -8.71 9.70
N GLY A 32 -6.29 -9.39 8.71
CA GLY A 32 -7.11 -10.57 8.96
C GLY A 32 -6.31 -11.74 9.52
N ASP A 33 -5.13 -12.00 8.95
CA ASP A 33 -4.23 -13.07 9.41
C ASP A 33 -3.81 -12.89 10.86
N LEU A 34 -3.63 -11.64 11.30
CA LEU A 34 -3.24 -11.31 12.66
C LEU A 34 -4.42 -11.13 13.61
N GLY A 35 -5.64 -11.09 13.09
CA GLY A 35 -6.82 -10.85 13.89
C GLY A 35 -6.93 -9.40 14.40
N CYS A 36 -6.39 -8.46 13.64
CA CYS A 36 -6.48 -7.04 14.00
C CYS A 36 -7.94 -6.57 13.97
N GLU A 37 -8.32 -5.79 14.97
CA GLU A 37 -9.69 -5.29 15.08
C GLU A 37 -9.81 -3.82 14.67
N ARG A 38 -8.74 -3.05 14.79
CA ARG A 38 -8.78 -1.58 14.62
C ARG A 38 -7.80 -1.05 13.60
N ILE A 39 -6.75 -1.80 13.29
CA ILE A 39 -5.73 -1.36 12.37
C ILE A 39 -5.63 -2.29 11.17
N GLY A 40 -5.25 -1.72 10.03
CA GLY A 40 -4.84 -2.46 8.86
C GLY A 40 -3.33 -2.48 8.76
N LEU A 41 -2.79 -3.55 8.19
CA LEU A 41 -1.36 -3.69 7.93
C LEU A 41 -1.20 -4.45 6.62
N ALA A 42 -0.36 -3.91 5.73
CA ALA A 42 -0.05 -4.59 4.47
C ALA A 42 1.42 -4.46 4.15
N LEU A 43 1.98 -5.53 3.59
CA LEU A 43 3.27 -5.48 2.91
C LEU A 43 2.97 -5.31 1.43
N GLU A 44 3.45 -4.23 0.85
CA GLU A 44 3.20 -3.92 -0.55
C GLU A 44 4.49 -3.81 -1.33
N GLY A 45 4.42 -4.11 -2.60
CA GLY A 45 5.54 -3.94 -3.51
C GLY A 45 5.07 -3.38 -4.84
N VAL A 46 5.96 -2.65 -5.50
CA VAL A 46 5.76 -2.20 -6.88
C VAL A 46 6.91 -2.75 -7.70
N LYS A 47 6.58 -3.41 -8.79
CA LYS A 47 7.59 -4.07 -9.65
C LYS A 47 8.52 -3.04 -10.27
N PRO A 48 9.77 -3.42 -10.61
CA PRO A 48 10.74 -2.49 -11.19
C PRO A 48 10.20 -1.71 -12.37
N GLY A 49 10.31 -0.38 -12.29
CA GLY A 49 9.87 0.53 -13.35
C GLY A 49 8.37 0.63 -13.57
N ARG A 50 7.58 0.04 -12.70
CA ARG A 50 6.11 0.02 -12.86
C ARG A 50 5.44 1.00 -11.92
N ARG A 51 4.18 1.32 -12.24
CA ARG A 51 3.26 2.08 -11.41
C ARG A 51 2.23 1.11 -10.84
N GLN A 52 1.72 1.39 -9.64
CA GLN A 52 0.55 0.68 -9.17
C GLN A 52 -0.59 0.85 -10.18
N ALA A 53 -1.41 -0.18 -10.36
CA ALA A 53 -2.42 -0.19 -11.41
C ALA A 53 -3.50 0.87 -11.25
N PHE A 54 -3.69 1.36 -10.03
CA PHE A 54 -4.73 2.34 -9.71
C PHE A 54 -4.30 3.19 -8.52
N GLY A 55 -4.91 4.37 -8.37
CA GLY A 55 -4.85 5.12 -7.13
C GLY A 55 -5.96 4.68 -6.19
N HIS A 56 -5.80 4.94 -4.90
CA HIS A 56 -6.85 4.69 -3.94
C HIS A 56 -6.88 5.77 -2.86
N ARG A 57 -8.01 5.89 -2.19
CA ARG A 57 -8.16 6.77 -1.04
C ARG A 57 -9.09 6.14 -0.02
N HIS A 58 -9.02 6.62 1.20
CA HIS A 58 -9.93 6.25 2.28
C HIS A 58 -10.72 7.47 2.72
N GLU A 59 -11.99 7.29 3.09
CA GLU A 59 -12.83 8.39 3.54
C GLU A 59 -12.54 8.79 4.98
N GLU A 60 -12.29 7.83 5.86
CA GLU A 60 -12.10 8.05 7.29
C GLU A 60 -10.73 7.63 7.79
N ASP A 61 -10.09 6.67 7.12
CA ASP A 61 -8.86 6.08 7.61
C ASP A 61 -7.64 6.94 7.32
N GLU A 62 -6.84 7.13 8.38
CA GLU A 62 -5.50 7.69 8.26
C GLU A 62 -4.53 6.54 8.02
N GLU A 63 -3.61 6.71 7.09
CA GLU A 63 -2.66 5.68 6.73
C GLU A 63 -1.24 6.21 6.72
N VAL A 64 -0.29 5.37 7.15
CA VAL A 64 1.14 5.67 7.09
C VAL A 64 1.81 4.60 6.25
N TYR A 65 2.68 5.05 5.35
CA TYR A 65 3.52 4.20 4.53
C TYR A 65 4.96 4.34 4.99
N VAL A 66 5.67 3.21 5.08
CA VAL A 66 7.11 3.21 5.36
C VAL A 66 7.81 2.45 4.24
N ILE A 67 8.72 3.12 3.55
CA ILE A 67 9.50 2.48 2.49
C ILE A 67 10.58 1.60 3.13
N LEU A 68 10.62 0.33 2.74
CA LEU A 68 11.59 -0.63 3.26
C LEU A 68 12.79 -0.78 2.33
N GLN A 69 12.54 -0.86 1.01
CA GLN A 69 13.59 -1.06 0.02
C GLN A 69 13.21 -0.36 -1.29
N GLY A 70 14.24 0.08 -1.99
CA GLY A 70 14.08 0.69 -3.31
C GLY A 70 13.78 2.17 -3.24
N GLU A 71 13.75 2.79 -4.42
CA GLU A 71 13.44 4.19 -4.59
C GLU A 71 12.36 4.34 -5.65
N GLY A 72 11.62 5.43 -5.59
CA GLY A 72 10.56 5.70 -6.54
C GLY A 72 9.89 7.01 -6.26
N ARG A 73 8.64 7.10 -6.66
CA ARG A 73 7.84 8.30 -6.45
C ARG A 73 6.47 7.93 -5.94
N MET A 74 5.88 8.84 -5.20
CA MET A 74 4.50 8.71 -4.71
C MET A 74 3.71 9.90 -5.22
N ARG A 75 2.58 9.62 -5.86
CA ARG A 75 1.63 10.65 -6.25
C ARG A 75 0.55 10.74 -5.17
N LEU A 76 0.31 11.97 -4.70
CA LEU A 76 -0.69 12.27 -3.69
C LEU A 76 -1.55 13.42 -4.22
N GLY A 77 -2.75 13.11 -4.70
CA GLY A 77 -3.54 14.08 -5.45
C GLY A 77 -2.76 14.51 -6.69
N GLU A 78 -2.42 15.79 -6.79
CA GLU A 78 -1.63 16.33 -7.89
C GLU A 78 -0.14 16.43 -7.57
N ASP A 79 0.25 16.20 -6.31
CA ASP A 79 1.65 16.27 -5.88
C ASP A 79 2.38 14.97 -6.24
N LEU A 80 3.62 15.11 -6.64
CA LEU A 80 4.50 13.98 -6.93
C LEU A 80 5.77 14.17 -6.11
N ILE A 81 6.04 13.24 -5.20
CA ILE A 81 7.21 13.31 -4.32
C ILE A 81 8.13 12.12 -4.55
N GLU A 82 9.42 12.31 -4.31
CA GLU A 82 10.38 11.22 -4.31
C GLU A 82 10.36 10.51 -2.97
N VAL A 83 10.51 9.19 -3.00
CA VAL A 83 10.55 8.36 -1.79
C VAL A 83 11.72 7.37 -1.88
N GLY A 84 12.28 7.03 -0.72
CA GLY A 84 13.37 6.09 -0.59
C GLY A 84 13.35 5.40 0.77
N PRO A 85 14.34 4.51 1.02
CA PRO A 85 14.35 3.68 2.22
C PRO A 85 14.20 4.48 3.51
N LEU A 86 13.32 4.00 4.38
CA LEU A 86 12.98 4.56 5.68
C LEU A 86 12.21 5.88 5.64
N ASP A 87 11.82 6.36 4.47
CA ASP A 87 10.86 7.45 4.42
C ASP A 87 9.51 6.97 4.94
N ALA A 88 8.90 7.78 5.79
CA ALA A 88 7.56 7.55 6.29
C ALA A 88 6.64 8.66 5.77
N ILE A 89 5.51 8.27 5.20
CA ILE A 89 4.56 9.22 4.61
C ILE A 89 3.20 9.01 5.27
N ARG A 90 2.71 10.03 5.98
CA ARG A 90 1.34 10.01 6.50
C ARG A 90 0.41 10.57 5.45
N VAL A 91 -0.67 9.87 5.19
CA VAL A 91 -1.70 10.31 4.24
C VAL A 91 -3.03 10.48 4.97
N ALA A 92 -3.53 11.70 4.95
CA ALA A 92 -4.83 12.02 5.54
C ALA A 92 -5.97 11.37 4.75
N PRO A 93 -7.15 11.19 5.37
CA PRO A 93 -8.33 10.73 4.63
C PRO A 93 -8.63 11.62 3.43
N GLY A 94 -9.16 11.03 2.37
CA GLY A 94 -9.59 11.74 1.18
C GLY A 94 -8.55 11.97 0.10
N ILE A 95 -7.27 11.72 0.40
CA ILE A 95 -6.20 11.94 -0.59
C ILE A 95 -6.01 10.68 -1.45
N MET A 96 -6.25 10.81 -2.74
CA MET A 96 -5.97 9.75 -3.72
C MET A 96 -4.46 9.60 -3.88
N ARG A 97 -3.93 8.36 -3.79
CA ARG A 97 -2.48 8.13 -3.84
C ARG A 97 -2.14 6.83 -4.52
N ALA A 98 -0.92 6.78 -5.05
CA ALA A 98 -0.32 5.58 -5.62
C ALA A 98 1.20 5.75 -5.72
N PHE A 99 1.90 4.64 -5.87
CA PHE A 99 3.36 4.60 -5.98
C PHE A 99 3.82 4.23 -7.38
N GLU A 100 4.96 4.76 -7.75
CA GLU A 100 5.72 4.37 -8.94
C GLU A 100 7.11 3.94 -8.49
N ALA A 101 7.56 2.75 -8.93
CA ALA A 101 8.88 2.26 -8.59
C ALA A 101 9.94 2.75 -9.57
N GLY A 102 11.14 2.97 -9.06
CA GLY A 102 12.33 3.12 -9.87
C GLY A 102 12.80 1.77 -10.42
N PRO A 103 14.01 1.71 -10.99
CA PRO A 103 14.50 0.51 -11.70
C PRO A 103 14.66 -0.72 -10.82
N ASP A 104 14.77 -0.55 -9.50
CA ASP A 104 14.95 -1.68 -8.56
C ASP A 104 13.66 -2.10 -7.86
N GLY A 105 12.54 -1.49 -8.19
CA GLY A 105 11.27 -1.76 -7.52
C GLY A 105 11.14 -1.02 -6.20
N LEU A 106 9.99 -1.19 -5.55
CA LEU A 106 9.72 -0.67 -4.20
C LEU A 106 9.14 -1.77 -3.33
N GLU A 107 9.54 -1.77 -2.06
CA GLU A 107 8.88 -2.55 -1.02
C GLU A 107 8.56 -1.63 0.14
N LEU A 108 7.35 -1.71 0.65
CA LEU A 108 6.87 -0.81 1.68
C LEU A 108 5.86 -1.48 2.61
N LEU A 109 5.70 -0.90 3.79
CA LEU A 109 4.61 -1.24 4.71
C LEU A 109 3.57 -0.14 4.65
N ALA A 110 2.30 -0.55 4.69
CA ALA A 110 1.18 0.36 4.85
C ALA A 110 0.42 -0.04 6.11
N PHE A 111 0.13 0.92 6.98
CA PHE A 111 -0.64 0.64 8.18
C PHE A 111 -1.43 1.88 8.60
N GLY A 112 -2.49 1.65 9.35
CA GLY A 112 -3.34 2.72 9.82
C GLY A 112 -4.64 2.19 10.40
N THR A 113 -5.56 3.10 10.68
CA THR A 113 -6.91 2.71 11.08
C THR A 113 -7.59 1.97 9.93
N HIS A 114 -8.55 1.13 10.25
CA HIS A 114 -9.22 0.33 9.23
C HIS A 114 -10.72 0.26 9.50
N HIS A 115 -11.51 0.59 8.47
CA HIS A 115 -12.96 0.43 8.45
C HIS A 115 -13.32 -0.27 7.15
N GLU A 116 -14.15 -1.31 7.21
CA GLU A 116 -14.59 -2.01 6.01
C GLU A 116 -15.35 -1.08 5.07
N GLY A 117 -15.10 -1.25 3.77
CA GLY A 117 -15.77 -0.46 2.74
C GLY A 117 -15.34 0.99 2.66
N ASP A 118 -14.29 1.39 3.38
CA ASP A 118 -13.81 2.76 3.39
C ASP A 118 -13.00 3.14 2.15
N GLY A 119 -12.45 2.16 1.44
CA GLY A 119 -11.59 2.40 0.29
C GLY A 119 -12.33 2.68 -1.00
N GLU A 120 -11.76 3.56 -1.82
CA GLU A 120 -12.24 3.86 -3.16
C GLU A 120 -11.05 3.86 -4.11
N ILE A 121 -11.20 3.26 -5.31
CA ILE A 121 -10.11 3.18 -6.27
C ILE A 121 -10.38 4.04 -7.51
N ASP A 122 -9.29 4.52 -8.13
CA ASP A 122 -9.31 5.26 -9.38
C ASP A 122 -8.34 4.61 -10.37
N PRO A 123 -8.85 3.81 -11.32
CA PRO A 123 -7.99 3.16 -12.31
C PRO A 123 -7.28 4.13 -13.25
N GLY A 124 -7.80 5.34 -13.40
CA GLY A 124 -7.24 6.37 -14.27
C GLY A 124 -6.31 7.36 -13.57
N PHE A 125 -5.88 7.06 -12.35
CA PHE A 125 -5.13 8.02 -11.53
C PHE A 125 -3.82 8.50 -12.18
N TRP A 126 -3.13 7.63 -12.90
CA TRP A 126 -1.88 7.98 -13.56
C TRP A 126 -2.05 8.66 -14.93
N GLU A 127 -3.25 8.73 -15.42
CA GLU A 127 -3.53 9.39 -16.69
C GLU A 127 -3.48 10.91 -16.51
N ASP A 128 -2.85 11.57 -17.44
CA ASP A 128 -2.71 13.03 -17.42
C ASP A 128 -3.89 13.72 -18.13
#